data_fd645585a37733e7b99fc3f95b937557
#
_entry.id   fd645585a37733e7b99fc3f95b937557
#
_cell.length_a   1.000
_cell.length_b   1.000
_cell.length_c   1.000
_cell.angle_alpha   90.00
_cell.angle_beta   90.00
_cell.angle_gamma   90.00
#
_symmetry.space_group_name_H-M   'P 1'
#
loop_
_entity.id
_entity.type
_entity.pdbx_description
1 polymer ?
#
loop_
_entity_poly.entity_id
_entity_poly.type
_entity_poly.pdbx_seq_one_letter_code
_entity_poly.pdbx_strand_id
1 'polypeptide(L)'
;MSRFNSCVILSLLLLSVVARADDMLPVEAFASLPVVSNVQLSPDGQHVAFLVKIDTADVQGAAVRFMHLDTDEFHTLTYAETRDFVINWIRWANNEQVLISARFPAKRWGTPTTETRLMVASIKDGEMRSALPPSFLRRLDWVPQIQDEIVDILPSDPDHILLEGRFDHKYNTGIVKTSLVKTKVSRFERGRDNATDWVTDRQNRARIVILRDDATYYIRHQDPDGKKWSNLWKFEAFAEDQVWPLGFAQDPDMLYVRAYHEGKQAVFKVRVSDPALEKELVFSDPDYDVDGSLIYSAKTDDVIGIRHSSGGGYTFWDPTYKKLQDGINKALPDSYNRLYSLSDDERRYIVLATSDTNAGTYYIGDRDKKSLLQLARRYPDLPTDQMAEKGPISYEARDGLTIEGFLTMPRGQTDGPVPAIVFPHGGPISFEGSGFDYWTQYFASRGYAVLQMNFRGSAGYGYDFMASGLQGWGLEMQNDVEDGTRWLVEEGIADPDRICVVGASYGGYAALMEAARNPDLYRCAVSFAGVADVAYLVTSHRRYSNYDVVREQIGTDYS
;
A
#
# COMPACT_ATOMS: atom_id res chain seq x y z
N MET A 1 -46.16 62.58 -44.67
CA MET A 1 -45.14 62.90 -43.66
C MET A 1 -45.48 62.02 -42.43
N SER A 2 -44.84 60.89 -42.32
CA SER A 2 -45.05 59.96 -41.21
C SER A 2 -43.68 59.50 -40.71
N ARG A 3 -43.38 59.77 -39.44
CA ARG A 3 -42.15 59.35 -38.78
C ARG A 3 -42.39 57.98 -38.19
N PHE A 4 -41.63 56.98 -38.61
CA PHE A 4 -41.52 55.67 -37.96
C PHE A 4 -40.44 55.76 -36.93
N ASN A 5 -40.82 55.54 -35.68
CA ASN A 5 -39.89 55.23 -34.54
C ASN A 5 -39.60 53.74 -34.51
N SER A 6 -38.34 53.38 -34.78
CA SER A 6 -37.89 52.01 -34.59
C SER A 6 -37.38 51.80 -33.12
N CYS A 7 -38.11 51.04 -32.32
CA CYS A 7 -37.63 50.53 -31.07
C CYS A 7 -36.75 49.29 -31.31
N VAL A 8 -35.46 49.41 -31.02
CA VAL A 8 -34.54 48.26 -30.97
C VAL A 8 -34.66 47.60 -29.60
N ILE A 9 -35.26 46.43 -29.57
CA ILE A 9 -35.29 45.56 -28.39
C ILE A 9 -33.99 44.75 -28.38
N LEU A 10 -33.10 45.09 -27.44
CA LEU A 10 -31.86 44.33 -27.17
C LEU A 10 -32.22 43.10 -26.29
N SER A 11 -32.38 41.94 -26.92
CA SER A 11 -32.57 40.69 -26.23
C SER A 11 -31.22 40.22 -25.70
N LEU A 12 -30.98 40.36 -24.40
CA LEU A 12 -29.89 39.67 -23.71
C LEU A 12 -30.22 38.17 -23.67
N LEU A 13 -29.55 37.40 -24.50
CA LEU A 13 -29.47 35.94 -24.37
C LEU A 13 -28.54 35.62 -23.20
N LEU A 14 -29.12 35.33 -22.05
CA LEU A 14 -28.47 34.59 -20.95
C LEU A 14 -28.22 33.16 -21.46
N LEU A 15 -27.02 32.90 -21.96
CA LEU A 15 -26.52 31.55 -22.15
C LEU A 15 -26.22 30.96 -20.74
N SER A 16 -27.24 30.35 -20.15
CA SER A 16 -27.02 29.41 -19.08
C SER A 16 -26.26 28.21 -19.66
N VAL A 17 -25.00 28.09 -19.33
CA VAL A 17 -24.26 26.85 -19.54
C VAL A 17 -24.89 25.81 -18.63
N VAL A 18 -25.88 25.10 -19.13
CA VAL A 18 -26.38 23.88 -18.55
C VAL A 18 -25.28 22.85 -18.83
N ALA A 19 -24.44 22.56 -17.82
CA ALA A 19 -23.57 21.38 -17.86
C ALA A 19 -24.47 20.19 -18.17
N ARG A 20 -24.27 19.57 -19.31
CA ARG A 20 -25.03 18.37 -19.69
C ARG A 20 -24.64 17.23 -18.78
N ALA A 21 -25.62 16.58 -18.21
CA ALA A 21 -25.45 15.32 -17.46
C ALA A 21 -24.79 14.20 -18.31
N ASP A 22 -24.71 14.38 -19.62
CA ASP A 22 -24.09 13.45 -20.57
C ASP A 22 -22.54 13.47 -20.58
N ASP A 23 -21.89 14.46 -19.93
CA ASP A 23 -20.42 14.57 -19.90
C ASP A 23 -19.78 14.00 -18.62
N MET A 24 -20.59 13.52 -17.67
CA MET A 24 -20.06 12.93 -16.42
C MET A 24 -19.66 11.48 -16.63
N LEU A 25 -18.44 11.13 -16.21
CA LEU A 25 -17.98 9.73 -16.21
C LEU A 25 -18.92 8.85 -15.36
N PRO A 26 -19.27 7.64 -15.82
CA PRO A 26 -20.12 6.72 -15.08
C PRO A 26 -19.40 6.24 -13.80
N VAL A 27 -20.18 5.85 -12.77
CA VAL A 27 -19.62 5.37 -11.51
C VAL A 27 -18.74 4.12 -11.70
N GLU A 28 -19.06 3.30 -12.69
CA GLU A 28 -18.36 2.08 -13.05
C GLU A 28 -16.89 2.36 -13.46
N ALA A 29 -16.60 3.52 -14.04
CA ALA A 29 -15.22 3.91 -14.39
C ALA A 29 -14.35 4.05 -13.13
N PHE A 30 -14.91 4.62 -12.05
CA PHE A 30 -14.22 4.79 -10.76
C PHE A 30 -14.23 3.52 -9.90
N ALA A 31 -15.30 2.72 -9.97
CA ALA A 31 -15.45 1.49 -9.21
C ALA A 31 -14.77 0.27 -9.86
N SER A 32 -14.24 0.42 -11.05
CA SER A 32 -13.61 -0.65 -11.81
C SER A 32 -12.24 -1.03 -11.26
N LEU A 33 -11.88 -2.31 -11.37
CA LEU A 33 -10.49 -2.72 -11.18
C LEU A 33 -9.63 -2.24 -12.36
N PRO A 34 -8.30 -2.05 -12.17
CA PRO A 34 -7.42 -1.64 -13.25
C PRO A 34 -7.44 -2.66 -14.39
N VAL A 35 -7.47 -2.17 -15.63
CA VAL A 35 -7.43 -3.03 -16.83
C VAL A 35 -6.13 -3.83 -16.89
N VAL A 36 -5.01 -3.18 -16.51
CA VAL A 36 -3.69 -3.81 -16.37
C VAL A 36 -3.10 -3.47 -15.02
N SER A 37 -2.56 -4.48 -14.32
CA SER A 37 -1.92 -4.30 -13.01
C SER A 37 -0.78 -5.31 -12.80
N ASN A 38 -0.01 -5.15 -11.72
CA ASN A 38 1.09 -6.05 -11.37
C ASN A 38 2.08 -6.32 -12.50
N VAL A 39 2.47 -5.29 -13.24
CA VAL A 39 3.41 -5.41 -14.36
C VAL A 39 4.80 -5.72 -13.82
N GLN A 40 5.37 -6.88 -14.16
CA GLN A 40 6.65 -7.37 -13.64
C GLN A 40 7.58 -7.74 -14.78
N LEU A 41 8.79 -7.18 -14.78
CA LEU A 41 9.85 -7.56 -15.71
C LEU A 41 10.51 -8.87 -15.26
N SER A 42 10.77 -9.80 -16.18
CA SER A 42 11.55 -11.02 -15.88
C SER A 42 13.00 -10.66 -15.50
N PRO A 43 13.68 -11.48 -14.69
CA PRO A 43 15.07 -11.22 -14.30
C PRO A 43 16.01 -10.97 -15.48
N ASP A 44 15.88 -11.73 -16.59
CA ASP A 44 16.66 -11.54 -17.81
C ASP A 44 16.22 -10.33 -18.66
N GLY A 45 15.13 -9.65 -18.28
CA GLY A 45 14.60 -8.50 -19.00
C GLY A 45 13.96 -8.83 -20.36
N GLN A 46 13.69 -10.10 -20.68
CA GLN A 46 13.13 -10.49 -21.98
C GLN A 46 11.60 -10.50 -21.98
N HIS A 47 10.98 -10.73 -20.83
CA HIS A 47 9.53 -10.85 -20.71
C HIS A 47 8.95 -9.86 -19.71
N VAL A 48 7.69 -9.49 -19.92
CA VAL A 48 6.87 -8.77 -18.93
C VAL A 48 5.65 -9.63 -18.62
N ALA A 49 5.43 -9.94 -17.35
CA ALA A 49 4.22 -10.57 -16.85
C ALA A 49 3.30 -9.53 -16.21
N PHE A 50 1.98 -9.70 -16.34
CA PHE A 50 1.00 -8.75 -15.83
C PHE A 50 -0.38 -9.39 -15.65
N LEU A 51 -1.21 -8.75 -14.84
CA LEU A 51 -2.62 -9.06 -14.69
C LEU A 51 -3.45 -8.22 -15.65
N VAL A 52 -4.40 -8.86 -16.32
CA VAL A 52 -5.40 -8.20 -17.17
C VAL A 52 -6.79 -8.47 -16.59
N LYS A 53 -7.59 -7.42 -16.39
CA LYS A 53 -9.00 -7.54 -16.03
C LYS A 53 -9.76 -8.30 -17.13
N ILE A 54 -10.60 -9.24 -16.72
CA ILE A 54 -11.63 -9.86 -17.56
C ILE A 54 -12.96 -9.33 -17.07
N ASP A 55 -13.70 -8.67 -17.97
CA ASP A 55 -15.01 -8.12 -17.65
C ASP A 55 -15.91 -8.29 -18.89
N THR A 56 -16.52 -9.44 -18.99
CA THR A 56 -17.47 -9.80 -20.06
C THR A 56 -18.85 -10.06 -19.44
N ALA A 57 -19.87 -10.21 -20.27
CA ALA A 57 -21.22 -10.52 -19.80
C ALA A 57 -21.29 -11.82 -18.96
N ASP A 58 -20.42 -12.78 -19.28
CA ASP A 58 -20.45 -14.12 -18.67
C ASP A 58 -19.35 -14.34 -17.61
N VAL A 59 -18.22 -13.60 -17.69
CA VAL A 59 -17.04 -13.83 -16.87
C VAL A 59 -16.50 -12.50 -16.34
N GLN A 60 -16.37 -12.42 -15.01
CA GLN A 60 -15.64 -11.36 -14.32
C GLN A 60 -14.44 -11.96 -13.58
N GLY A 61 -13.25 -11.36 -13.76
CA GLY A 61 -12.05 -11.89 -13.15
C GLY A 61 -10.76 -11.25 -13.64
N ALA A 62 -9.69 -12.02 -13.59
CA ALA A 62 -8.38 -11.60 -14.06
C ALA A 62 -7.63 -12.73 -14.76
N ALA A 63 -6.86 -12.40 -15.80
CA ALA A 63 -5.91 -13.31 -16.44
C ALA A 63 -4.47 -12.91 -16.09
N VAL A 64 -3.62 -13.90 -15.88
CA VAL A 64 -2.17 -13.75 -15.86
C VAL A 64 -1.66 -13.92 -17.28
N ARG A 65 -1.04 -12.86 -17.80
CA ARG A 65 -0.44 -12.85 -19.12
C ARG A 65 1.02 -12.51 -19.06
N PHE A 66 1.77 -12.94 -20.06
CA PHE A 66 3.13 -12.46 -20.30
C PHE A 66 3.34 -12.14 -21.78
N MET A 67 4.31 -11.27 -22.03
CA MET A 67 4.69 -10.80 -23.35
C MET A 67 6.20 -10.87 -23.49
N HIS A 68 6.70 -11.34 -24.63
CA HIS A 68 8.10 -11.23 -25.00
C HIS A 68 8.37 -9.83 -25.59
N LEU A 69 9.31 -9.08 -25.02
CA LEU A 69 9.52 -7.65 -25.33
C LEU A 69 10.11 -7.36 -26.71
N ASP A 70 10.77 -8.31 -27.34
CA ASP A 70 11.38 -8.09 -28.65
C ASP A 70 10.51 -8.62 -29.81
N THR A 71 9.49 -9.48 -29.55
CA THR A 71 8.61 -10.05 -30.57
C THR A 71 7.16 -9.59 -30.43
N ASP A 72 6.81 -8.94 -29.32
CA ASP A 72 5.44 -8.54 -28.96
C ASP A 72 4.43 -9.72 -28.92
N GLU A 73 4.93 -10.95 -28.75
CA GLU A 73 4.08 -12.13 -28.63
C GLU A 73 3.46 -12.24 -27.23
N PHE A 74 2.13 -12.35 -27.18
CA PHE A 74 1.34 -12.45 -25.96
C PHE A 74 0.90 -13.88 -25.68
N HIS A 75 1.06 -14.31 -24.43
CA HIS A 75 0.59 -15.60 -23.94
C HIS A 75 -0.24 -15.45 -22.67
N THR A 76 -1.24 -16.32 -22.48
CA THR A 76 -2.01 -16.42 -21.25
C THR A 76 -1.55 -17.63 -20.46
N LEU A 77 -1.09 -17.43 -19.23
CA LEU A 77 -0.71 -18.52 -18.32
C LEU A 77 -1.94 -19.16 -17.66
N THR A 78 -2.82 -18.31 -17.14
CA THR A 78 -4.04 -18.75 -16.45
C THR A 78 -5.03 -17.59 -16.34
N TYR A 79 -6.25 -17.91 -15.94
CA TYR A 79 -7.26 -16.93 -15.56
C TYR A 79 -8.01 -17.40 -14.31
N ALA A 80 -8.60 -16.45 -13.61
CA ALA A 80 -9.45 -16.67 -12.44
C ALA A 80 -10.79 -15.98 -12.64
N GLU A 81 -11.88 -16.69 -12.37
CA GLU A 81 -13.20 -16.06 -12.21
C GLU A 81 -13.34 -15.62 -10.76
N THR A 82 -13.75 -14.37 -10.53
CA THR A 82 -13.84 -13.76 -9.18
C THR A 82 -14.74 -14.57 -8.23
N ARG A 83 -15.74 -15.27 -8.76
CA ARG A 83 -16.63 -16.17 -7.97
C ARG A 83 -15.92 -17.37 -7.36
N ASP A 84 -14.82 -17.84 -8.00
CA ASP A 84 -14.10 -19.04 -7.58
C ASP A 84 -12.90 -18.67 -6.71
N PHE A 85 -12.09 -17.71 -7.17
CA PHE A 85 -10.97 -17.15 -6.43
C PHE A 85 -10.50 -15.82 -7.05
N VAL A 86 -9.69 -15.08 -6.29
CA VAL A 86 -9.11 -13.80 -6.73
C VAL A 86 -7.59 -13.92 -6.78
N ILE A 87 -6.97 -13.48 -7.88
CA ILE A 87 -5.52 -13.33 -7.96
C ILE A 87 -5.13 -12.04 -7.24
N ASN A 88 -4.30 -12.15 -6.18
CA ASN A 88 -3.85 -11.00 -5.41
C ASN A 88 -2.67 -10.29 -6.07
N TRP A 89 -1.65 -11.07 -6.48
CA TRP A 89 -0.44 -10.55 -7.09
C TRP A 89 0.29 -11.65 -7.88
N ILE A 90 1.23 -11.20 -8.73
CA ILE A 90 2.18 -12.06 -9.44
C ILE A 90 3.60 -11.56 -9.20
N ARG A 91 4.59 -12.47 -9.27
CA ARG A 91 6.01 -12.15 -9.17
C ARG A 91 6.84 -13.19 -9.92
N TRP A 92 7.88 -12.76 -10.63
CA TRP A 92 8.87 -13.69 -11.16
C TRP A 92 9.69 -14.31 -10.01
N ALA A 93 9.84 -15.63 -10.06
CA ALA A 93 10.79 -16.34 -9.19
C ALA A 93 12.15 -16.47 -9.87
N ASN A 94 12.14 -16.68 -11.18
CA ASN A 94 13.30 -16.75 -12.07
C ASN A 94 12.83 -16.50 -13.51
N ASN A 95 13.68 -16.76 -14.52
CA ASN A 95 13.34 -16.47 -15.94
C ASN A 95 12.24 -17.38 -16.55
N GLU A 96 11.89 -18.46 -15.88
CA GLU A 96 10.91 -19.43 -16.40
C GLU A 96 9.63 -19.53 -15.53
N GLN A 97 9.69 -19.20 -14.24
CA GLN A 97 8.58 -19.38 -13.32
C GLN A 97 8.00 -18.06 -12.82
N VAL A 98 6.68 -17.94 -12.93
CA VAL A 98 5.88 -16.88 -12.34
C VAL A 98 5.14 -17.41 -11.10
N LEU A 99 5.31 -16.75 -9.97
CA LEU A 99 4.56 -16.99 -8.73
C LEU A 99 3.23 -16.24 -8.82
N ILE A 100 2.15 -16.90 -8.44
CA ILE A 100 0.79 -16.35 -8.47
C ILE A 100 0.16 -16.57 -7.10
N SER A 101 -0.09 -15.49 -6.37
CA SER A 101 -0.88 -15.53 -5.14
C SER A 101 -2.36 -15.53 -5.48
N ALA A 102 -3.10 -16.46 -4.91
CA ALA A 102 -4.53 -16.57 -5.10
C ALA A 102 -5.26 -16.67 -3.75
N ARG A 103 -6.38 -15.96 -3.63
CA ARG A 103 -7.23 -15.90 -2.44
C ARG A 103 -8.55 -16.61 -2.71
N PHE A 104 -8.89 -17.56 -1.84
CA PHE A 104 -10.07 -18.41 -1.93
C PHE A 104 -11.04 -18.13 -0.79
N PRO A 105 -12.36 -18.11 -1.04
CA PRO A 105 -13.34 -18.13 0.04
C PRO A 105 -13.25 -19.45 0.81
N ALA A 106 -13.25 -19.38 2.13
CA ALA A 106 -13.11 -20.53 3.02
C ALA A 106 -14.01 -20.40 4.26
N LYS A 107 -14.09 -21.49 5.04
CA LYS A 107 -14.69 -21.48 6.37
C LYS A 107 -13.77 -22.15 7.36
N ARG A 108 -13.50 -21.50 8.49
CA ARG A 108 -12.76 -22.09 9.61
C ARG A 108 -13.63 -22.04 10.86
N TRP A 109 -13.87 -23.19 11.46
CA TRP A 109 -14.79 -23.35 12.63
C TRP A 109 -16.17 -22.71 12.43
N GLY A 110 -16.72 -22.81 11.21
CA GLY A 110 -18.01 -22.23 10.86
C GLY A 110 -17.98 -20.74 10.49
N THR A 111 -16.89 -20.04 10.74
CA THR A 111 -16.73 -18.61 10.39
C THR A 111 -16.28 -18.47 8.95
N PRO A 112 -16.97 -17.67 8.10
CA PRO A 112 -16.48 -17.31 6.79
C PRO A 112 -15.13 -16.61 6.89
N THR A 113 -14.19 -17.01 6.05
CA THR A 113 -12.83 -16.46 5.99
C THR A 113 -12.28 -16.59 4.57
N THR A 114 -11.07 -16.14 4.36
CA THR A 114 -10.31 -16.36 3.13
C THR A 114 -9.03 -17.13 3.42
N GLU A 115 -8.60 -17.96 2.48
CA GLU A 115 -7.31 -18.63 2.51
C GLU A 115 -6.49 -18.21 1.29
N THR A 116 -5.19 -18.06 1.45
CA THR A 116 -4.30 -17.79 0.33
C THR A 116 -3.53 -19.05 -0.06
N ARG A 117 -3.16 -19.13 -1.34
CA ARG A 117 -2.30 -20.17 -1.89
C ARG A 117 -1.35 -19.56 -2.89
N LEU A 118 -0.12 -20.06 -2.87
CA LEU A 118 0.89 -19.72 -3.87
C LEU A 118 0.93 -20.78 -4.94
N MET A 119 0.73 -20.35 -6.18
CA MET A 119 0.88 -21.19 -7.37
C MET A 119 2.18 -20.83 -8.08
N VAL A 120 2.77 -21.81 -8.77
CA VAL A 120 3.94 -21.65 -9.64
C VAL A 120 3.52 -21.99 -11.05
N ALA A 121 3.67 -21.05 -11.97
CA ALA A 121 3.34 -21.23 -13.39
C ALA A 121 4.62 -21.11 -14.23
N SER A 122 4.83 -22.07 -15.12
CA SER A 122 5.95 -22.09 -16.07
C SER A 122 5.54 -21.40 -17.37
N ILE A 123 6.34 -20.44 -17.83
CA ILE A 123 6.10 -19.79 -19.13
C ILE A 123 6.52 -20.68 -20.31
N LYS A 124 7.34 -21.71 -20.06
CA LYS A 124 7.89 -22.57 -21.07
C LYS A 124 6.90 -23.61 -21.64
N ASP A 125 6.11 -24.20 -20.73
CA ASP A 125 5.18 -25.28 -21.05
C ASP A 125 3.74 -25.03 -20.59
N GLY A 126 3.51 -23.92 -19.85
CA GLY A 126 2.20 -23.57 -19.30
C GLY A 126 1.79 -24.40 -18.08
N GLU A 127 2.66 -25.27 -17.55
CA GLU A 127 2.35 -26.05 -16.36
C GLU A 127 2.15 -25.15 -15.15
N MET A 128 1.09 -25.42 -14.39
CA MET A 128 0.78 -24.71 -13.15
C MET A 128 0.58 -25.68 -11.99
N ARG A 129 1.17 -25.37 -10.83
CA ARG A 129 1.10 -26.21 -9.64
C ARG A 129 1.12 -25.39 -8.36
N SER A 130 0.67 -25.98 -7.27
CA SER A 130 0.79 -25.35 -5.95
C SER A 130 2.23 -25.40 -5.46
N ALA A 131 2.73 -24.29 -4.91
CA ALA A 131 4.03 -24.23 -4.23
C ALA A 131 4.06 -25.17 -3.00
N LEU A 132 2.93 -25.32 -2.31
CA LEU A 132 2.73 -26.28 -1.24
C LEU A 132 1.81 -27.40 -1.74
N PRO A 133 2.36 -28.54 -2.21
CA PRO A 133 1.56 -29.60 -2.81
C PRO A 133 0.65 -30.30 -1.79
N PRO A 134 -0.51 -30.84 -2.22
CA PRO A 134 -1.43 -31.54 -1.33
C PRO A 134 -0.80 -32.69 -0.53
N SER A 135 0.23 -33.35 -1.09
CA SER A 135 0.99 -34.39 -0.41
C SER A 135 1.77 -33.90 0.81
N PHE A 136 2.22 -32.63 0.78
CA PHE A 136 2.84 -31.97 1.92
C PHE A 136 1.77 -31.55 2.94
N LEU A 137 0.74 -30.81 2.50
CA LEU A 137 -0.31 -30.26 3.38
C LEU A 137 -1.06 -31.36 4.16
N ARG A 138 -1.30 -32.54 3.56
CA ARG A 138 -1.95 -33.68 4.24
C ARG A 138 -1.15 -34.27 5.39
N ARG A 139 0.15 -33.96 5.51
CA ARG A 139 1.00 -34.43 6.60
C ARG A 139 1.09 -33.47 7.78
N LEU A 140 0.51 -32.30 7.62
CA LEU A 140 0.48 -31.29 8.67
C LEU A 140 -0.71 -31.55 9.61
N ASP A 141 -0.50 -31.41 10.90
CA ASP A 141 -1.58 -31.41 11.91
C ASP A 141 -2.46 -30.17 11.77
N TRP A 142 -1.92 -29.10 11.19
CA TRP A 142 -2.55 -27.83 10.96
C TRP A 142 -2.22 -27.28 9.57
N VAL A 143 -3.23 -27.05 8.75
CA VAL A 143 -3.04 -26.42 7.43
C VAL A 143 -3.05 -24.89 7.59
N PRO A 144 -1.97 -24.17 7.19
CA PRO A 144 -1.93 -22.72 7.27
C PRO A 144 -3.07 -22.07 6.49
N GLN A 145 -3.59 -20.97 7.01
CA GLN A 145 -4.57 -20.15 6.31
C GLN A 145 -3.91 -19.31 5.22
N ILE A 146 -2.75 -18.77 5.54
CA ILE A 146 -1.89 -17.98 4.65
C ILE A 146 -0.77 -18.89 4.17
N GLN A 147 -0.61 -19.04 2.84
CA GLN A 147 0.32 -19.99 2.21
C GLN A 147 1.16 -19.32 1.12
N ASP A 148 1.21 -18.00 1.06
CA ASP A 148 1.86 -17.21 0.02
C ASP A 148 2.85 -16.17 0.56
N GLU A 149 3.21 -16.28 1.84
CA GLU A 149 4.24 -15.43 2.48
C GLU A 149 5.64 -15.89 2.04
N ILE A 150 6.26 -15.11 1.14
CA ILE A 150 7.59 -15.40 0.62
C ILE A 150 8.63 -14.67 1.47
N VAL A 151 9.48 -15.43 2.14
CA VAL A 151 10.62 -14.89 2.87
C VAL A 151 11.77 -14.54 1.92
N ASP A 152 12.04 -15.44 0.94
CA ASP A 152 13.14 -15.26 0.00
C ASP A 152 12.88 -16.01 -1.31
N ILE A 153 13.20 -15.40 -2.44
CA ILE A 153 13.14 -16.03 -3.77
C ILE A 153 14.41 -16.78 -4.15
N LEU A 154 15.43 -16.74 -3.28
CA LEU A 154 16.70 -17.43 -3.43
C LEU A 154 17.38 -17.20 -4.79
N PRO A 155 17.86 -15.99 -5.13
CA PRO A 155 18.47 -15.72 -6.43
C PRO A 155 19.64 -16.66 -6.78
N SER A 156 20.38 -17.12 -5.77
CA SER A 156 21.48 -18.09 -5.93
C SER A 156 21.03 -19.56 -6.08
N ASP A 157 19.75 -19.86 -5.86
CA ASP A 157 19.13 -21.19 -6.00
C ASP A 157 17.77 -21.07 -6.71
N PRO A 158 17.77 -20.76 -8.03
CA PRO A 158 16.58 -20.36 -8.79
C PRO A 158 15.51 -21.45 -8.90
N ASP A 159 15.81 -22.68 -8.49
CA ASP A 159 14.84 -23.79 -8.47
C ASP A 159 14.02 -23.85 -7.18
N HIS A 160 14.27 -22.95 -6.20
CA HIS A 160 13.61 -22.98 -4.91
C HIS A 160 13.22 -21.57 -4.43
N ILE A 161 12.26 -21.52 -3.49
CA ILE A 161 11.92 -20.33 -2.68
C ILE A 161 11.77 -20.73 -1.22
N LEU A 162 11.84 -19.74 -0.33
CA LEU A 162 11.50 -19.89 1.09
C LEU A 162 10.13 -19.31 1.36
N LEU A 163 9.27 -20.11 1.97
CA LEU A 163 7.93 -19.72 2.41
C LEU A 163 7.85 -19.76 3.92
N GLU A 164 7.30 -18.69 4.49
CA GLU A 164 6.93 -18.62 5.90
C GLU A 164 5.52 -19.16 6.11
N GLY A 165 5.30 -19.78 7.28
CA GLY A 165 3.97 -20.24 7.65
C GLY A 165 3.94 -21.09 8.90
N ARG A 166 2.74 -21.45 9.33
CA ARG A 166 2.49 -22.29 10.51
C ARG A 166 2.48 -23.76 10.12
N PHE A 167 3.67 -24.31 9.84
CA PHE A 167 3.83 -25.67 9.30
C PHE A 167 4.06 -26.74 10.35
N ASP A 168 4.61 -26.37 11.52
CA ASP A 168 4.90 -27.32 12.61
C ASP A 168 3.77 -27.35 13.64
N HIS A 169 3.17 -26.22 13.96
CA HIS A 169 2.08 -26.07 14.91
C HIS A 169 1.24 -24.81 14.59
N LYS A 170 -0.03 -24.78 15.04
CA LYS A 170 -0.96 -23.67 14.74
C LYS A 170 -0.53 -22.30 15.26
N TYR A 171 0.44 -22.23 16.17
CA TYR A 171 0.94 -20.99 16.75
C TYR A 171 2.39 -20.67 16.39
N ASN A 172 3.09 -21.61 15.73
CA ASN A 172 4.53 -21.52 15.50
C ASN A 172 4.81 -21.25 14.04
N THR A 173 5.24 -20.04 13.72
CA THR A 173 5.65 -19.69 12.37
C THR A 173 7.09 -20.12 12.12
N GLY A 174 7.30 -20.89 11.05
CA GLY A 174 8.59 -21.39 10.60
C GLY A 174 8.76 -21.25 9.11
N ILE A 175 9.87 -21.73 8.57
CA ILE A 175 10.21 -21.61 7.15
C ILE A 175 10.33 -22.98 6.50
N VAL A 176 9.73 -23.11 5.31
CA VAL A 176 9.94 -24.26 4.43
C VAL A 176 10.60 -23.80 3.13
N LYS A 177 11.47 -24.66 2.60
CA LYS A 177 12.05 -24.53 1.26
C LYS A 177 11.24 -25.39 0.29
N THR A 178 10.64 -24.74 -0.69
CA THR A 178 9.83 -25.41 -1.71
C THR A 178 10.51 -25.33 -3.06
N SER A 179 10.47 -26.44 -3.81
CA SER A 179 11.02 -26.49 -5.15
C SER A 179 10.05 -25.88 -6.16
N LEU A 180 10.55 -25.08 -7.08
CA LEU A 180 9.82 -24.49 -8.21
C LEU A 180 9.69 -25.43 -9.41
N VAL A 181 10.48 -26.51 -9.47
CA VAL A 181 10.50 -27.48 -10.57
C VAL A 181 10.01 -28.88 -10.18
N LYS A 182 9.94 -29.20 -8.89
CA LYS A 182 9.49 -30.50 -8.36
C LYS A 182 8.46 -30.34 -7.26
N THR A 183 7.62 -31.34 -7.03
CA THR A 183 6.67 -31.35 -5.90
C THR A 183 7.37 -31.71 -4.59
N LYS A 184 8.43 -30.99 -4.22
CA LYS A 184 9.24 -31.24 -3.04
C LYS A 184 9.23 -30.02 -2.10
N VAL A 185 8.91 -30.27 -0.85
CA VAL A 185 8.99 -29.29 0.24
C VAL A 185 9.82 -29.90 1.36
N SER A 186 10.75 -29.13 1.90
CA SER A 186 11.57 -29.50 3.05
C SER A 186 11.51 -28.41 4.10
N ARG A 187 11.65 -28.79 5.39
CA ARG A 187 11.82 -27.81 6.46
C ARG A 187 13.14 -27.07 6.26
N PHE A 188 13.10 -25.75 6.37
CA PHE A 188 14.28 -24.88 6.37
C PHE A 188 14.58 -24.39 7.79
N GLU A 189 13.61 -23.72 8.44
CA GLU A 189 13.68 -23.35 9.84
C GLU A 189 12.48 -23.91 10.60
N ARG A 190 12.73 -24.39 11.82
CA ARG A 190 11.67 -24.87 12.70
C ARG A 190 10.83 -23.71 13.20
N GLY A 191 9.52 -23.91 13.26
CA GLY A 191 8.59 -22.95 13.83
C GLY A 191 8.94 -22.61 15.27
N ARG A 192 8.81 -21.32 15.60
CA ARG A 192 9.03 -20.80 16.95
C ARG A 192 7.74 -20.26 17.52
N ASP A 193 7.59 -20.42 18.82
CA ASP A 193 6.47 -19.86 19.55
C ASP A 193 6.51 -18.31 19.41
N ASN A 194 5.35 -17.72 19.18
CA ASN A 194 5.19 -16.28 19.06
C ASN A 194 5.96 -15.61 17.89
N ALA A 195 6.54 -16.39 16.95
CA ALA A 195 7.16 -15.80 15.77
C ALA A 195 6.11 -15.14 14.87
N THR A 196 6.39 -13.89 14.48
CA THR A 196 5.56 -13.10 13.55
C THR A 196 6.20 -12.98 12.19
N ASP A 197 7.54 -12.85 12.12
CA ASP A 197 8.27 -12.64 10.88
C ASP A 197 9.68 -13.22 10.94
N TRP A 198 10.24 -13.48 9.74
CA TRP A 198 11.60 -13.94 9.54
C TRP A 198 12.33 -13.08 8.51
N VAL A 199 13.63 -12.81 8.72
CA VAL A 199 14.48 -12.11 7.76
C VAL A 199 15.69 -12.97 7.41
N THR A 200 15.95 -13.14 6.12
CA THR A 200 17.14 -13.82 5.58
C THR A 200 18.27 -12.82 5.33
N ASP A 201 19.52 -13.31 5.37
CA ASP A 201 20.64 -12.56 4.82
C ASP A 201 20.80 -12.81 3.31
N ARG A 202 21.73 -12.09 2.68
CA ARG A 202 22.00 -12.21 1.25
C ARG A 202 22.68 -13.52 0.85
N GLN A 203 23.04 -14.35 1.82
CA GLN A 203 23.53 -15.72 1.64
C GLN A 203 22.40 -16.75 1.84
N ASN A 204 21.14 -16.32 1.81
CA ASN A 204 19.93 -17.16 1.92
C ASN A 204 19.84 -17.94 3.25
N ARG A 205 20.31 -17.37 4.36
CA ARG A 205 20.19 -17.96 5.71
C ARG A 205 19.17 -17.18 6.51
N ALA A 206 18.32 -17.86 7.25
CA ALA A 206 17.43 -17.19 8.21
C ALA A 206 18.28 -16.65 9.37
N ARG A 207 18.32 -15.33 9.53
CA ARG A 207 19.21 -14.64 10.45
C ARG A 207 18.48 -13.87 11.53
N ILE A 208 17.30 -13.36 11.23
CA ILE A 208 16.46 -12.67 12.20
C ILE A 208 15.14 -13.41 12.33
N VAL A 209 14.64 -13.50 13.57
CA VAL A 209 13.24 -13.82 13.87
C VAL A 209 12.68 -12.73 14.77
N ILE A 210 11.49 -12.26 14.42
CA ILE A 210 10.72 -11.32 15.21
C ILE A 210 9.70 -12.14 16.01
N LEU A 211 9.77 -12.02 17.33
CA LEU A 211 8.80 -12.65 18.23
C LEU A 211 7.94 -11.56 18.86
N ARG A 212 6.68 -11.88 19.12
CA ARG A 212 5.79 -11.01 19.89
C ARG A 212 5.12 -11.80 21.00
N ASP A 213 5.30 -11.35 22.23
CA ASP A 213 4.64 -11.87 23.42
C ASP A 213 3.78 -10.76 24.02
N ASP A 214 2.47 -10.93 24.00
CA ASP A 214 1.49 -9.88 24.26
C ASP A 214 1.74 -8.64 23.38
N ALA A 215 2.11 -7.49 23.95
CA ALA A 215 2.49 -6.27 23.23
C ALA A 215 4.01 -6.07 23.14
N THR A 216 4.81 -6.99 23.68
CA THR A 216 6.28 -6.89 23.69
C THR A 216 6.88 -7.59 22.49
N TYR A 217 7.76 -6.92 21.78
CA TYR A 217 8.53 -7.45 20.65
C TYR A 217 9.96 -7.81 21.07
N TYR A 218 10.45 -8.93 20.53
CA TYR A 218 11.82 -9.40 20.69
C TYR A 218 12.43 -9.62 19.31
N ILE A 219 13.47 -8.88 18.99
CA ILE A 219 14.25 -9.06 17.76
C ILE A 219 15.41 -9.98 18.09
N ARG A 220 15.41 -11.18 17.52
CA ARG A 220 16.45 -12.17 17.77
C ARG A 220 17.26 -12.45 16.52
N HIS A 221 18.55 -12.61 16.72
CA HIS A 221 19.53 -12.86 15.68
C HIS A 221 20.17 -14.24 15.87
N GLN A 222 20.41 -14.93 14.75
CA GLN A 222 21.16 -16.18 14.71
C GLN A 222 22.61 -15.91 14.31
N ASP A 223 23.56 -16.51 15.05
CA ASP A 223 24.98 -16.44 14.70
C ASP A 223 25.22 -16.95 13.28
N PRO A 224 26.27 -16.47 12.56
CA PRO A 224 26.61 -16.94 11.22
C PRO A 224 26.79 -18.45 11.10
N ASP A 225 27.24 -19.10 12.18
CA ASP A 225 27.40 -20.55 12.27
C ASP A 225 26.08 -21.32 12.45
N GLY A 226 24.96 -20.63 12.59
CA GLY A 226 23.62 -21.22 12.77
C GLY A 226 23.39 -21.91 14.12
N LYS A 227 24.27 -21.69 15.12
CA LYS A 227 24.26 -22.48 16.37
C LYS A 227 23.51 -21.82 17.51
N LYS A 228 23.48 -20.50 17.58
CA LYS A 228 22.95 -19.78 18.73
C LYS A 228 22.05 -18.62 18.29
N TRP A 229 20.97 -18.44 19.03
CA TRP A 229 20.09 -17.28 18.93
C TRP A 229 20.29 -16.36 20.13
N SER A 230 20.49 -15.06 19.88
CA SER A 230 20.62 -14.02 20.90
C SER A 230 19.60 -12.90 20.65
N ASN A 231 19.26 -12.17 21.70
CA ASN A 231 18.40 -10.99 21.55
C ASN A 231 19.26 -9.82 21.10
N LEU A 232 18.79 -9.08 20.08
CA LEU A 232 19.32 -7.76 19.70
C LEU A 232 18.55 -6.66 20.43
N TRP A 233 17.21 -6.64 20.27
CA TRP A 233 16.34 -5.62 20.85
C TRP A 233 15.11 -6.26 21.49
N LYS A 234 14.58 -5.50 22.46
CA LYS A 234 13.28 -5.73 23.09
C LYS A 234 12.62 -4.39 23.28
N PHE A 235 11.36 -4.25 22.87
CA PHE A 235 10.57 -3.02 23.01
C PHE A 235 9.08 -3.34 23.06
N GLU A 236 8.28 -2.40 23.61
CA GLU A 236 6.83 -2.50 23.61
C GLU A 236 6.24 -1.98 22.29
N ALA A 237 5.05 -2.43 21.93
CA ALA A 237 4.30 -1.88 20.82
C ALA A 237 4.12 -0.37 20.98
N PHE A 238 4.29 0.37 19.90
CA PHE A 238 4.20 1.83 19.85
C PHE A 238 5.21 2.61 20.69
N ALA A 239 6.24 1.96 21.24
CA ALA A 239 7.30 2.65 21.98
C ALA A 239 8.23 3.44 21.04
N GLU A 240 8.83 4.53 21.54
CA GLU A 240 9.77 5.33 20.74
C GLU A 240 11.12 4.61 20.52
N ASP A 241 11.52 3.74 21.46
CA ASP A 241 12.80 3.01 21.38
C ASP A 241 12.76 1.77 20.45
N GLN A 242 11.68 1.59 19.70
CA GLN A 242 11.52 0.45 18.77
C GLN A 242 12.60 0.47 17.67
N VAL A 243 13.10 -0.74 17.35
CA VAL A 243 14.09 -0.97 16.29
C VAL A 243 13.64 -2.13 15.40
N TRP A 244 13.24 -1.82 14.17
CA TRP A 244 12.71 -2.80 13.23
C TRP A 244 13.75 -3.21 12.19
N PRO A 245 14.07 -4.50 12.05
CA PRO A 245 14.96 -4.97 10.99
C PRO A 245 14.31 -4.79 9.62
N LEU A 246 15.04 -4.22 8.67
CA LEU A 246 14.61 -4.04 7.28
C LEU A 246 15.23 -5.09 6.34
N GLY A 247 16.47 -5.52 6.61
CA GLY A 247 17.18 -6.50 5.80
C GLY A 247 18.69 -6.35 5.92
N PHE A 248 19.43 -7.37 5.49
CA PHE A 248 20.88 -7.37 5.52
C PHE A 248 21.51 -6.69 4.29
N ALA A 249 22.66 -6.08 4.44
CA ALA A 249 23.57 -5.76 3.35
C ALA A 249 24.17 -7.05 2.74
N GLN A 250 24.99 -6.91 1.70
CA GLN A 250 25.80 -8.03 1.19
C GLN A 250 26.72 -8.59 2.29
N ASP A 251 27.31 -7.72 3.14
CA ASP A 251 27.98 -8.13 4.37
C ASP A 251 26.94 -8.66 5.37
N PRO A 252 26.95 -9.97 5.71
CA PRO A 252 25.95 -10.58 6.60
C PRO A 252 26.04 -10.12 8.05
N ASP A 253 27.03 -9.31 8.40
CA ASP A 253 27.16 -8.67 9.70
C ASP A 253 26.55 -7.27 9.76
N MET A 254 26.14 -6.72 8.61
CA MET A 254 25.51 -5.41 8.50
C MET A 254 24.02 -5.53 8.27
N LEU A 255 23.24 -5.15 9.28
CA LEU A 255 21.78 -5.12 9.25
C LEU A 255 21.29 -3.68 9.07
N TYR A 256 20.42 -3.44 8.11
CA TYR A 256 19.66 -2.20 8.02
C TYR A 256 18.44 -2.30 8.94
N VAL A 257 18.22 -1.23 9.70
CA VAL A 257 17.11 -1.14 10.64
C VAL A 257 16.40 0.21 10.51
N ARG A 258 15.14 0.24 10.92
CA ARG A 258 14.35 1.45 11.09
C ARG A 258 14.20 1.74 12.57
N ALA A 259 14.50 2.96 12.97
CA ALA A 259 14.35 3.46 14.32
C ALA A 259 14.08 4.97 14.30
N TYR A 260 13.65 5.55 15.41
CA TYR A 260 13.45 6.99 15.50
C TYR A 260 14.79 7.75 15.60
N HIS A 261 14.84 8.89 14.92
CA HIS A 261 15.92 9.87 14.91
C HIS A 261 15.28 11.26 14.90
N GLU A 262 15.56 12.06 15.95
CA GLU A 262 14.96 13.39 16.11
C GLU A 262 13.41 13.39 15.99
N GLY A 263 12.78 12.36 16.55
CA GLY A 263 11.33 12.19 16.54
C GLY A 263 10.73 11.60 15.26
N LYS A 264 11.52 11.41 14.18
CA LYS A 264 11.08 10.81 12.92
C LYS A 264 11.68 9.42 12.71
N GLN A 265 10.97 8.53 12.02
CA GLN A 265 11.56 7.25 11.63
C GLN A 265 12.66 7.47 10.58
N ALA A 266 13.78 6.80 10.75
CA ALA A 266 14.95 6.88 9.89
C ALA A 266 15.58 5.50 9.66
N VAL A 267 16.41 5.40 8.62
CA VAL A 267 17.15 4.18 8.28
C VAL A 267 18.55 4.24 8.83
N PHE A 268 18.95 3.19 9.54
CA PHE A 268 20.28 3.02 10.10
C PHE A 268 20.91 1.71 9.60
N LYS A 269 22.24 1.64 9.69
CA LYS A 269 23.00 0.38 9.64
C LYS A 269 23.50 0.04 11.03
N VAL A 270 23.50 -1.26 11.34
CA VAL A 270 23.97 -1.80 12.61
C VAL A 270 24.84 -3.02 12.33
N ARG A 271 25.99 -3.10 12.97
CA ARG A 271 26.83 -4.31 12.98
C ARG A 271 26.31 -5.27 14.05
N VAL A 272 25.73 -6.40 13.63
CA VAL A 272 25.07 -7.33 14.57
C VAL A 272 26.03 -8.09 15.49
N SER A 273 27.33 -8.14 15.14
CA SER A 273 28.38 -8.69 16.02
C SER A 273 28.87 -7.69 17.07
N ASP A 274 28.54 -6.41 16.96
CA ASP A 274 28.90 -5.39 17.94
C ASP A 274 27.93 -5.46 19.13
N PRO A 275 28.40 -5.75 20.37
CA PRO A 275 27.52 -5.78 21.54
C PRO A 275 26.86 -4.43 21.85
N ALA A 276 27.43 -3.31 21.41
CA ALA A 276 26.87 -1.98 21.60
C ALA A 276 25.71 -1.68 20.65
N LEU A 277 25.60 -2.43 19.54
CA LEU A 277 24.60 -2.25 18.48
C LEU A 277 24.50 -0.76 18.03
N GLU A 278 25.69 -0.13 17.86
CA GLU A 278 25.75 1.27 17.40
C GLU A 278 25.00 1.44 16.08
N LYS A 279 24.13 2.45 16.04
CA LYS A 279 23.31 2.79 14.87
C LYS A 279 24.02 3.87 14.05
N GLU A 280 24.51 3.54 12.86
CA GLU A 280 25.02 4.50 11.87
C GLU A 280 23.86 4.99 11.01
N LEU A 281 23.56 6.30 11.03
CA LEU A 281 22.50 6.89 10.23
C LEU A 281 22.83 6.77 8.73
N VAL A 282 21.87 6.21 7.97
CA VAL A 282 21.97 6.06 6.50
C VAL A 282 21.14 7.13 5.80
N PHE A 283 19.88 7.29 6.24
CA PHE A 283 18.97 8.26 5.66
C PHE A 283 17.89 8.67 6.66
N SER A 284 17.59 9.96 6.72
CA SER A 284 16.48 10.57 7.44
C SER A 284 15.85 11.65 6.58
N ASP A 285 14.58 11.93 6.83
CA ASP A 285 13.88 13.07 6.27
C ASP A 285 13.53 14.02 7.43
N PRO A 286 13.71 15.35 7.30
CA PRO A 286 13.45 16.29 8.40
C PRO A 286 11.97 16.47 8.68
N ASP A 287 11.11 16.28 7.70
CA ASP A 287 9.68 16.61 7.79
C ASP A 287 8.82 15.36 8.02
N TYR A 288 9.21 14.20 7.43
CA TYR A 288 8.38 13.00 7.43
C TYR A 288 9.15 11.74 7.85
N ASP A 289 8.42 10.74 8.30
CA ASP A 289 8.97 9.41 8.59
C ASP A 289 9.54 8.76 7.34
N VAL A 290 10.72 8.16 7.48
CA VAL A 290 11.30 7.27 6.48
C VAL A 290 10.94 5.83 6.83
N ASP A 291 9.87 5.35 6.24
CA ASP A 291 9.39 3.99 6.36
C ASP A 291 9.40 3.27 5.01
N GLY A 292 9.24 1.96 5.01
CA GLY A 292 9.12 1.18 3.78
C GLY A 292 10.16 0.07 3.64
N SER A 293 10.49 -0.31 2.41
CA SER A 293 11.35 -1.46 2.12
C SER A 293 12.63 -1.08 1.38
N LEU A 294 13.71 -1.76 1.74
CA LEU A 294 15.01 -1.59 1.08
C LEU A 294 14.92 -1.98 -0.40
N ILE A 295 15.73 -1.29 -1.21
CA ILE A 295 15.92 -1.58 -2.62
C ILE A 295 17.35 -2.12 -2.78
N TYR A 296 17.45 -3.28 -3.43
CA TYR A 296 18.71 -3.95 -3.68
C TYR A 296 19.08 -3.87 -5.15
N SER A 297 20.37 -3.72 -5.43
CA SER A 297 20.93 -3.89 -6.76
C SER A 297 21.02 -5.37 -7.10
N ALA A 298 20.50 -5.77 -8.25
CA ALA A 298 20.67 -7.13 -8.74
C ALA A 298 22.14 -7.45 -9.10
N LYS A 299 22.94 -6.42 -9.45
CA LYS A 299 24.34 -6.58 -9.82
C LYS A 299 25.30 -6.73 -8.63
N THR A 300 25.10 -5.91 -7.60
CA THR A 300 26.01 -5.85 -6.45
C THR A 300 25.46 -6.57 -5.23
N ASP A 301 24.17 -6.93 -5.26
CA ASP A 301 23.43 -7.52 -4.14
C ASP A 301 23.46 -6.65 -2.86
N ASP A 302 23.75 -5.35 -3.02
CA ASP A 302 23.80 -4.40 -1.92
C ASP A 302 22.61 -3.46 -1.94
N VAL A 303 22.37 -2.79 -0.80
CA VAL A 303 21.25 -1.86 -0.62
C VAL A 303 21.58 -0.53 -1.29
N ILE A 304 20.76 -0.11 -2.23
CA ILE A 304 20.96 1.10 -3.05
C ILE A 304 20.00 2.23 -2.71
N GLY A 305 18.95 1.93 -1.96
CA GLY A 305 17.91 2.91 -1.63
C GLY A 305 16.80 2.31 -0.79
N ILE A 306 15.76 3.14 -0.58
CA ILE A 306 14.53 2.76 0.10
C ILE A 306 13.31 3.19 -0.72
N ARG A 307 12.29 2.35 -0.72
CA ARG A 307 10.96 2.69 -1.21
C ARG A 307 10.12 3.11 -0.03
N HIS A 308 9.63 4.35 -0.04
CA HIS A 308 8.77 4.88 1.02
C HIS A 308 7.38 4.26 0.98
N SER A 309 6.82 3.94 2.13
CA SER A 309 5.42 3.55 2.28
C SER A 309 4.53 4.80 2.21
N SER A 310 4.90 5.82 2.94
CA SER A 310 4.29 7.15 2.92
C SER A 310 4.73 7.94 1.68
N GLY A 311 3.80 8.55 0.95
CA GLY A 311 4.10 9.37 -0.23
C GLY A 311 4.53 8.62 -1.49
N GLY A 312 4.76 7.30 -1.42
CA GLY A 312 5.01 6.43 -2.58
C GLY A 312 6.29 6.72 -3.37
N GLY A 313 7.25 7.45 -2.79
CA GLY A 313 8.51 7.81 -3.41
C GLY A 313 9.61 6.75 -3.29
N TYR A 314 10.73 7.03 -3.93
CA TYR A 314 11.97 6.26 -3.85
C TYR A 314 13.10 7.21 -3.50
N THR A 315 13.93 6.83 -2.53
CA THR A 315 15.19 7.52 -2.26
C THR A 315 16.33 6.58 -2.58
N PHE A 316 17.16 6.98 -3.53
CA PHE A 316 18.40 6.27 -3.87
C PHE A 316 19.59 7.03 -3.30
N TRP A 317 20.41 6.38 -2.48
CA TRP A 317 21.71 6.90 -2.05
C TRP A 317 22.85 6.45 -2.96
N ASP A 318 22.63 5.42 -3.80
CA ASP A 318 23.56 5.09 -4.88
C ASP A 318 23.46 6.11 -6.03
N PRO A 319 24.58 6.76 -6.45
CA PRO A 319 24.55 7.82 -7.46
C PRO A 319 24.05 7.37 -8.84
N THR A 320 24.26 6.09 -9.20
CA THR A 320 23.84 5.53 -10.50
C THR A 320 22.33 5.46 -10.61
N TYR A 321 21.68 5.01 -9.54
CA TYR A 321 20.22 4.91 -9.49
C TYR A 321 19.55 6.25 -9.26
N LYS A 322 20.18 7.13 -8.47
CA LYS A 322 19.72 8.52 -8.35
C LYS A 322 19.69 9.20 -9.72
N LYS A 323 20.78 9.08 -10.52
CA LYS A 323 20.83 9.63 -11.88
C LYS A 323 19.78 9.03 -12.80
N LEU A 324 19.49 7.73 -12.69
CA LEU A 324 18.42 7.07 -13.45
C LEU A 324 17.05 7.66 -13.07
N GLN A 325 16.77 7.76 -11.77
CA GLN A 325 15.51 8.32 -11.26
C GLN A 325 15.32 9.79 -11.69
N ASP A 326 16.39 10.60 -11.60
CA ASP A 326 16.38 11.99 -12.06
C ASP A 326 16.08 12.09 -13.57
N GLY A 327 16.64 11.16 -14.36
CA GLY A 327 16.37 11.07 -15.80
C GLY A 327 14.91 10.72 -16.11
N ILE A 328 14.34 9.78 -15.35
CA ILE A 328 12.92 9.39 -15.45
C ILE A 328 12.02 10.56 -15.06
N ASN A 329 12.31 11.23 -13.94
CA ASN A 329 11.55 12.39 -13.47
C ASN A 329 11.59 13.55 -14.48
N LYS A 330 12.71 13.75 -15.15
CA LYS A 330 12.84 14.75 -16.23
C LYS A 330 12.01 14.38 -17.47
N ALA A 331 11.88 13.07 -17.77
CA ALA A 331 11.08 12.61 -18.91
C ALA A 331 9.58 12.61 -18.63
N LEU A 332 9.18 12.49 -17.37
CA LEU A 332 7.80 12.44 -16.89
C LEU A 332 7.62 13.44 -15.72
N PRO A 333 7.67 14.78 -15.99
CA PRO A 333 7.76 15.79 -14.94
C PRO A 333 6.50 15.92 -14.08
N ASP A 334 5.32 15.60 -14.65
CA ASP A 334 4.02 15.80 -13.99
C ASP A 334 3.53 14.51 -13.28
N SER A 335 4.49 13.67 -12.84
CA SER A 335 4.18 12.37 -12.25
C SER A 335 5.11 11.99 -11.13
N TYR A 336 4.61 11.23 -10.19
CA TYR A 336 5.39 10.45 -9.24
C TYR A 336 5.85 9.17 -9.93
N ASN A 337 7.13 9.07 -10.22
CA ASN A 337 7.68 8.02 -11.06
C ASN A 337 8.35 6.95 -10.20
N ARG A 338 7.73 5.80 -10.09
CA ARG A 338 8.27 4.67 -9.36
C ARG A 338 9.06 3.76 -10.28
N LEU A 339 10.33 3.53 -9.98
CA LEU A 339 11.11 2.46 -10.59
C LEU A 339 10.60 1.11 -10.06
N TYR A 340 9.63 0.53 -10.76
CA TYR A 340 8.78 -0.55 -10.28
C TYR A 340 9.43 -1.93 -10.36
N SER A 341 10.23 -2.19 -11.39
CA SER A 341 10.95 -3.44 -11.64
C SER A 341 12.18 -3.20 -12.50
N LEU A 342 13.28 -3.93 -12.25
CA LEU A 342 14.50 -3.93 -13.07
C LEU A 342 14.85 -5.35 -13.49
N SER A 343 15.51 -5.49 -14.67
CA SER A 343 16.22 -6.74 -15.04
C SER A 343 17.48 -6.91 -14.22
N ASP A 344 18.00 -8.15 -14.11
CA ASP A 344 19.23 -8.45 -13.36
C ASP A 344 20.47 -7.76 -13.95
N ASP A 345 20.50 -7.54 -15.26
CA ASP A 345 21.53 -6.73 -15.92
C ASP A 345 21.28 -5.21 -15.76
N GLU A 346 20.16 -4.83 -15.12
CA GLU A 346 19.71 -3.45 -14.86
C GLU A 346 19.59 -2.59 -16.13
N ARG A 347 19.52 -3.22 -17.29
CA ARG A 347 19.38 -2.52 -18.57
C ARG A 347 17.94 -2.11 -18.81
N ARG A 348 16.99 -3.05 -18.63
CA ARG A 348 15.56 -2.80 -18.81
C ARG A 348 14.88 -2.55 -17.48
N TYR A 349 13.89 -1.69 -17.47
CA TYR A 349 13.15 -1.35 -16.25
C TYR A 349 11.71 -0.96 -16.54
N ILE A 350 10.84 -1.19 -15.57
CA ILE A 350 9.44 -0.74 -15.59
C ILE A 350 9.32 0.47 -14.68
N VAL A 351 8.64 1.51 -15.15
CA VAL A 351 8.22 2.67 -14.37
C VAL A 351 6.71 2.67 -14.25
N LEU A 352 6.21 2.90 -13.05
CA LEU A 352 4.81 3.25 -12.81
C LEU A 352 4.74 4.74 -12.50
N ALA A 353 4.20 5.52 -13.43
CA ALA A 353 3.95 6.95 -13.27
C ALA A 353 2.52 7.17 -12.78
N THR A 354 2.37 7.91 -11.68
CA THR A 354 1.08 8.26 -11.06
C THR A 354 1.06 9.74 -10.71
N SER A 355 -0.11 10.34 -10.57
CA SER A 355 -0.30 11.67 -9.94
C SER A 355 -1.66 11.70 -9.24
N ASP A 356 -2.07 12.83 -8.74
CA ASP A 356 -3.44 13.07 -8.25
C ASP A 356 -4.50 12.87 -9.34
N THR A 357 -4.18 13.19 -10.61
CA THR A 357 -5.06 13.07 -11.76
C THR A 357 -4.77 11.85 -12.64
N ASN A 358 -3.62 11.19 -12.45
CA ASN A 358 -3.22 9.99 -13.20
C ASN A 358 -3.29 8.74 -12.32
N ALA A 359 -4.28 7.90 -12.55
CA ALA A 359 -4.50 6.64 -11.83
C ALA A 359 -3.41 5.56 -12.08
N GLY A 360 -2.44 5.86 -12.94
CA GLY A 360 -1.25 5.06 -13.20
C GLY A 360 -1.06 4.67 -14.65
N THR A 361 0.15 4.92 -15.13
CA THR A 361 0.61 4.52 -16.46
C THR A 361 1.93 3.78 -16.33
N TYR A 362 2.02 2.58 -16.90
CA TYR A 362 3.25 1.81 -16.97
C TYR A 362 4.07 2.20 -18.18
N TYR A 363 5.38 2.32 -17.97
CA TYR A 363 6.36 2.54 -19.03
C TYR A 363 7.45 1.46 -18.95
N ILE A 364 8.00 1.09 -20.10
CA ILE A 364 9.19 0.27 -20.24
C ILE A 364 10.37 1.15 -20.65
N GLY A 365 11.45 1.08 -19.90
CA GLY A 365 12.70 1.78 -20.18
C GLY A 365 13.80 0.83 -20.62
N ASP A 366 14.69 1.31 -21.49
CA ASP A 366 15.93 0.64 -21.89
C ASP A 366 17.08 1.65 -21.80
N ARG A 367 18.04 1.38 -20.91
CA ARG A 367 19.18 2.29 -20.62
C ARG A 367 20.13 2.41 -21.81
N ASP A 368 20.34 1.33 -22.58
CA ASP A 368 21.24 1.32 -23.73
C ASP A 368 20.62 2.10 -24.90
N LYS A 369 19.32 1.92 -25.13
CA LYS A 369 18.57 2.64 -26.14
C LYS A 369 18.20 4.06 -25.71
N LYS A 370 18.36 4.39 -24.43
CA LYS A 370 17.90 5.66 -23.81
C LYS A 370 16.43 5.95 -24.14
N SER A 371 15.60 4.93 -24.11
CA SER A 371 14.19 5.00 -24.43
C SER A 371 13.32 4.77 -23.20
N LEU A 372 12.16 5.43 -23.18
CA LEU A 372 11.08 5.21 -22.22
C LEU A 372 9.77 5.23 -23.02
N LEU A 373 9.12 4.07 -23.12
CA LEU A 373 7.92 3.88 -23.95
C LEU A 373 6.74 3.53 -23.08
N GLN A 374 5.59 4.11 -23.35
CA GLN A 374 4.34 3.77 -22.67
C GLN A 374 3.97 2.32 -22.97
N LEU A 375 3.73 1.53 -21.92
CA LEU A 375 3.34 0.13 -22.01
C LEU A 375 1.81 -0.03 -21.87
N ALA A 376 1.24 0.53 -20.80
CA ALA A 376 -0.20 0.43 -20.54
C ALA A 376 -0.69 1.50 -19.56
N ARG A 377 -1.94 1.93 -19.71
CA ARG A 377 -2.66 2.70 -18.68
C ARG A 377 -3.44 1.74 -17.78
N ARG A 378 -3.43 1.99 -16.48
CA ARG A 378 -4.19 1.18 -15.51
C ARG A 378 -5.69 1.38 -15.67
N TYR A 379 -6.11 2.64 -15.86
CA TYR A 379 -7.50 3.06 -15.98
C TYR A 379 -7.68 3.93 -17.23
N PRO A 380 -7.81 3.31 -18.42
CA PRO A 380 -7.98 4.07 -19.67
C PRO A 380 -9.28 4.89 -19.70
N ASP A 381 -10.32 4.47 -18.96
CA ASP A 381 -11.61 5.14 -18.89
C ASP A 381 -11.64 6.33 -17.90
N LEU A 382 -10.52 6.61 -17.23
CA LEU A 382 -10.31 7.78 -16.38
C LEU A 382 -9.26 8.70 -17.02
N PRO A 383 -9.63 9.55 -18.00
CA PRO A 383 -8.69 10.47 -18.66
C PRO A 383 -8.25 11.57 -17.68
N THR A 384 -6.93 11.84 -17.65
CA THR A 384 -6.31 12.79 -16.71
C THR A 384 -6.88 14.20 -16.78
N ASP A 385 -7.27 14.62 -17.97
CA ASP A 385 -7.87 15.94 -18.23
C ASP A 385 -9.32 16.08 -17.73
N GLN A 386 -9.94 14.99 -17.25
CA GLN A 386 -11.24 15.00 -16.59
C GLN A 386 -11.14 14.80 -15.06
N MET A 387 -9.95 14.56 -14.53
CA MET A 387 -9.74 14.41 -13.08
C MET A 387 -9.54 15.77 -12.41
N ALA A 388 -9.85 15.84 -11.14
CA ALA A 388 -9.71 17.03 -10.30
C ALA A 388 -8.31 17.07 -9.66
N GLU A 389 -7.71 18.25 -9.58
CA GLU A 389 -6.43 18.43 -8.89
C GLU A 389 -6.60 18.35 -7.38
N LYS A 390 -5.62 17.70 -6.71
CA LYS A 390 -5.53 17.56 -5.27
C LYS A 390 -4.38 18.44 -4.74
N GLY A 391 -4.70 19.47 -3.97
CA GLY A 391 -3.72 20.36 -3.35
C GLY A 391 -3.47 20.04 -1.89
N PRO A 392 -2.25 20.23 -1.35
CA PRO A 392 -1.96 20.16 0.06
C PRO A 392 -2.63 21.32 0.80
N ILE A 393 -3.07 21.04 2.03
CA ILE A 393 -3.61 22.04 2.96
C ILE A 393 -3.07 21.83 4.37
N SER A 394 -3.20 22.84 5.21
CA SER A 394 -3.03 22.69 6.65
C SER A 394 -4.03 23.58 7.39
N TYR A 395 -4.43 23.17 8.58
CA TYR A 395 -5.22 23.96 9.51
C TYR A 395 -4.75 23.71 10.95
N GLU A 396 -5.09 24.61 11.85
CA GLU A 396 -4.82 24.43 13.27
C GLU A 396 -6.04 23.81 13.96
N ALA A 397 -5.82 22.70 14.67
CA ALA A 397 -6.79 22.15 15.59
C ALA A 397 -7.01 23.13 16.76
N ARG A 398 -8.13 23.02 17.48
CA ARG A 398 -8.53 23.90 18.60
C ARG A 398 -7.51 24.00 19.74
N ASP A 399 -6.60 23.05 19.84
CA ASP A 399 -5.51 23.02 20.82
C ASP A 399 -4.15 23.50 20.25
N GLY A 400 -4.14 24.00 19.00
CA GLY A 400 -2.96 24.55 18.33
C GLY A 400 -2.08 23.51 17.63
N LEU A 401 -2.53 22.23 17.53
CA LEU A 401 -1.82 21.24 16.73
C LEU A 401 -2.07 21.49 15.25
N THR A 402 -1.01 21.59 14.45
CA THR A 402 -1.13 21.69 12.99
C THR A 402 -1.52 20.34 12.40
N ILE A 403 -2.61 20.32 11.65
CA ILE A 403 -3.09 19.16 10.91
C ILE A 403 -2.89 19.41 9.42
N GLU A 404 -2.12 18.56 8.79
CA GLU A 404 -1.94 18.57 7.34
C GLU A 404 -2.95 17.65 6.63
N GLY A 405 -3.18 17.91 5.35
CA GLY A 405 -4.07 17.09 4.54
C GLY A 405 -4.09 17.51 3.10
N PHE A 406 -5.11 17.08 2.41
CA PHE A 406 -5.32 17.37 0.99
C PHE A 406 -6.75 17.80 0.73
N LEU A 407 -6.89 18.79 -0.14
CA LEU A 407 -8.17 19.26 -0.65
C LEU A 407 -8.25 19.00 -2.14
N THR A 408 -9.33 18.33 -2.56
CA THR A 408 -9.66 18.14 -3.97
C THR A 408 -10.87 18.99 -4.30
N MET A 409 -10.71 20.00 -5.18
CA MET A 409 -11.81 20.87 -5.62
C MET A 409 -12.52 20.28 -6.82
N PRO A 410 -13.85 20.43 -6.95
CA PRO A 410 -14.57 20.03 -8.15
C PRO A 410 -14.12 20.86 -9.34
N ARG A 411 -14.03 20.23 -10.53
CA ARG A 411 -13.60 20.93 -11.75
C ARG A 411 -14.62 21.99 -12.20
N GLY A 412 -14.11 23.09 -12.70
CA GLY A 412 -14.92 24.16 -13.28
C GLY A 412 -15.69 25.01 -12.27
N GLN A 413 -15.57 24.74 -10.99
CA GLN A 413 -16.16 25.57 -9.94
C GLN A 413 -15.17 26.67 -9.55
N THR A 414 -15.53 27.91 -9.74
CA THR A 414 -14.65 29.06 -9.49
C THR A 414 -15.24 30.09 -8.53
N ASP A 415 -16.56 30.08 -8.30
CA ASP A 415 -17.24 31.12 -7.54
C ASP A 415 -18.08 30.55 -6.37
N GLY A 416 -17.65 30.86 -5.14
CA GLY A 416 -18.41 30.62 -3.92
C GLY A 416 -18.34 29.19 -3.36
N PRO A 417 -18.95 28.99 -2.18
CA PRO A 417 -18.93 27.73 -1.45
C PRO A 417 -19.62 26.60 -2.22
N VAL A 418 -19.03 25.39 -2.16
CA VAL A 418 -19.54 24.18 -2.83
C VAL A 418 -20.00 23.13 -1.81
N PRO A 419 -20.80 22.13 -2.19
CA PRO A 419 -21.01 20.96 -1.34
C PRO A 419 -19.67 20.30 -1.02
N ALA A 420 -19.51 19.77 0.21
CA ALA A 420 -18.26 19.18 0.62
C ALA A 420 -18.42 17.78 1.23
N ILE A 421 -17.37 16.98 1.09
CA ILE A 421 -17.21 15.71 1.78
C ILE A 421 -15.94 15.79 2.63
N VAL A 422 -16.11 15.56 3.93
CA VAL A 422 -15.02 15.34 4.87
C VAL A 422 -14.73 13.86 4.89
N PHE A 423 -13.48 13.47 4.55
CA PHE A 423 -13.14 12.09 4.26
C PHE A 423 -11.93 11.60 5.09
N PRO A 424 -12.14 11.33 6.40
CA PRO A 424 -11.10 10.78 7.26
C PRO A 424 -10.71 9.36 6.82
N HIS A 425 -9.39 9.10 6.80
CA HIS A 425 -8.87 7.80 6.39
C HIS A 425 -9.07 6.70 7.43
N GLY A 426 -8.90 5.46 7.00
CA GLY A 426 -8.87 4.29 7.87
C GLY A 426 -7.54 4.12 8.61
N GLY A 427 -7.48 3.15 9.52
CA GLY A 427 -6.26 2.88 10.30
C GLY A 427 -6.56 2.74 11.79
N PRO A 428 -6.35 3.75 12.64
CA PRO A 428 -6.00 5.16 12.41
C PRO A 428 -4.53 5.42 12.05
N ILE A 429 -3.59 4.53 12.46
CA ILE A 429 -2.17 4.67 12.13
C ILE A 429 -1.98 4.34 10.64
N SER A 430 -2.35 5.28 9.81
CA SER A 430 -2.22 5.31 8.35
C SER A 430 -2.03 6.76 7.92
N PHE A 431 -2.05 7.06 6.63
CA PHE A 431 -1.89 8.42 6.21
C PHE A 431 -2.49 8.63 4.80
N GLU A 432 -2.93 9.87 4.52
CA GLU A 432 -3.34 10.32 3.20
C GLU A 432 -2.18 10.96 2.45
N GLY A 433 -2.05 10.66 1.18
CA GLY A 433 -1.04 11.23 0.30
C GLY A 433 -1.61 11.98 -0.88
N SER A 434 -0.72 12.62 -1.63
CA SER A 434 -1.06 13.41 -2.83
C SER A 434 -1.43 12.58 -4.06
N GLY A 435 -1.40 11.23 -3.99
CA GLY A 435 -1.67 10.35 -5.12
C GLY A 435 -3.14 10.30 -5.55
N PHE A 436 -3.39 9.59 -6.65
CA PHE A 436 -4.73 9.33 -7.16
C PHE A 436 -5.57 8.55 -6.15
N ASP A 437 -6.76 9.05 -5.87
CA ASP A 437 -7.78 8.36 -5.08
C ASP A 437 -9.11 8.34 -5.84
N TYR A 438 -9.63 7.15 -6.14
CA TYR A 438 -10.82 6.99 -6.95
C TYR A 438 -12.11 7.45 -6.25
N TRP A 439 -12.18 7.39 -4.90
CA TRP A 439 -13.33 7.92 -4.14
C TRP A 439 -13.36 9.44 -4.23
N THR A 440 -12.22 10.07 -3.95
CA THR A 440 -12.06 11.52 -4.02
C THR A 440 -12.37 12.04 -5.41
N GLN A 441 -11.83 11.39 -6.45
CA GLN A 441 -12.08 11.77 -7.84
C GLN A 441 -13.55 11.57 -8.24
N TYR A 442 -14.17 10.49 -7.76
CA TYR A 442 -15.61 10.28 -7.97
C TYR A 442 -16.43 11.41 -7.35
N PHE A 443 -16.20 11.76 -6.08
CA PHE A 443 -16.93 12.82 -5.41
C PHE A 443 -16.69 14.18 -6.07
N ALA A 444 -15.44 14.51 -6.41
CA ALA A 444 -15.09 15.73 -7.09
C ALA A 444 -15.76 15.84 -8.48
N SER A 445 -15.86 14.72 -9.21
CA SER A 445 -16.58 14.68 -10.50
C SER A 445 -18.10 14.93 -10.36
N ARG A 446 -18.64 14.83 -9.15
CA ARG A 446 -20.06 15.11 -8.82
C ARG A 446 -20.26 16.50 -8.20
N GLY A 447 -19.23 17.34 -8.18
CA GLY A 447 -19.31 18.73 -7.73
C GLY A 447 -19.03 18.92 -6.23
N TYR A 448 -18.46 17.95 -5.54
CA TYR A 448 -18.06 18.07 -4.13
C TYR A 448 -16.61 18.49 -4.01
N ALA A 449 -16.31 19.42 -3.10
CA ALA A 449 -14.98 19.55 -2.53
C ALA A 449 -14.75 18.36 -1.57
N VAL A 450 -13.54 17.79 -1.56
CA VAL A 450 -13.21 16.63 -0.70
C VAL A 450 -12.01 16.96 0.16
N LEU A 451 -12.17 16.98 1.47
CA LEU A 451 -11.11 17.17 2.45
C LEU A 451 -10.65 15.82 3.00
N GLN A 452 -9.38 15.49 2.78
CA GLN A 452 -8.69 14.34 3.35
C GLN A 452 -7.62 14.87 4.32
N MET A 453 -7.82 14.70 5.63
CA MET A 453 -6.88 15.17 6.64
C MET A 453 -6.07 14.01 7.23
N ASN A 454 -4.83 14.30 7.63
CA ASN A 454 -4.02 13.44 8.48
C ASN A 454 -4.20 13.90 9.93
N PHE A 455 -5.28 13.47 10.56
CA PHE A 455 -5.59 13.79 11.96
C PHE A 455 -4.53 13.18 12.89
N ARG A 456 -4.40 13.70 14.14
CA ARG A 456 -3.46 13.14 15.13
C ARG A 456 -3.60 11.62 15.25
N GLY A 457 -2.49 10.92 15.43
CA GLY A 457 -2.44 9.46 15.39
C GLY A 457 -2.14 8.90 13.99
N SER A 458 -2.13 9.71 12.94
CA SER A 458 -1.69 9.29 11.61
C SER A 458 -0.20 8.96 11.60
N ALA A 459 0.21 8.05 10.71
CA ALA A 459 1.60 7.74 10.43
C ALA A 459 2.24 8.83 9.57
N GLY A 460 3.57 8.81 9.49
CA GLY A 460 4.33 9.67 8.58
C GLY A 460 4.82 10.97 9.19
N TYR A 461 4.26 11.39 10.32
CA TYR A 461 4.56 12.68 10.97
C TYR A 461 5.44 12.58 12.22
N GLY A 462 6.01 11.39 12.47
CA GLY A 462 6.89 11.13 13.59
C GLY A 462 6.16 10.58 14.83
N TYR A 463 6.97 10.31 15.86
CA TYR A 463 6.52 9.61 17.07
C TYR A 463 5.42 10.37 17.82
N ASP A 464 5.66 11.63 18.18
CA ASP A 464 4.74 12.42 19.02
C ASP A 464 3.37 12.57 18.37
N PHE A 465 3.35 12.79 17.05
CA PHE A 465 2.09 12.92 16.31
C PHE A 465 1.32 11.59 16.26
N MET A 466 1.99 10.47 15.99
CA MET A 466 1.38 9.15 16.03
C MET A 466 0.91 8.80 17.44
N ALA A 467 1.75 9.02 18.45
CA ALA A 467 1.45 8.68 19.84
C ALA A 467 0.30 9.51 20.43
N SER A 468 0.11 10.76 19.98
CA SER A 468 -1.00 11.62 20.42
C SER A 468 -2.40 11.08 20.03
N GLY A 469 -2.48 10.12 19.11
CA GLY A 469 -3.72 9.44 18.76
C GLY A 469 -3.94 8.11 19.47
N LEU A 470 -2.94 7.61 20.23
CA LEU A 470 -3.12 6.36 20.99
C LEU A 470 -4.18 6.57 22.07
N GLN A 471 -5.13 5.62 22.13
CA GLN A 471 -6.28 5.66 23.04
C GLN A 471 -7.19 6.89 22.86
N GLY A 472 -7.03 7.63 21.74
CA GLY A 472 -7.78 8.84 21.40
C GLY A 472 -9.07 8.63 20.59
N TRP A 473 -9.55 7.39 20.50
CA TRP A 473 -10.80 7.09 19.77
C TRP A 473 -11.99 7.79 20.44
N GLY A 474 -12.74 8.58 19.64
CA GLY A 474 -13.88 9.36 20.13
C GLY A 474 -13.51 10.66 20.89
N LEU A 475 -12.23 10.96 21.02
CA LEU A 475 -11.70 12.12 21.76
C LEU A 475 -11.05 13.13 20.78
N GLU A 476 -9.77 13.47 21.00
CA GLU A 476 -9.08 14.54 20.25
C GLU A 476 -8.99 14.26 18.75
N MET A 477 -8.88 13.00 18.35
CA MET A 477 -8.86 12.62 16.93
C MET A 477 -10.15 13.06 16.20
N GLN A 478 -11.29 13.04 16.90
CA GLN A 478 -12.55 13.52 16.34
C GLN A 478 -12.60 15.04 16.31
N ASN A 479 -12.00 15.70 17.30
CA ASN A 479 -11.89 17.16 17.30
C ASN A 479 -11.13 17.67 16.08
N ASP A 480 -10.07 16.95 15.66
CA ASP A 480 -9.29 17.31 14.46
C ASP A 480 -10.17 17.23 13.19
N VAL A 481 -11.05 16.22 13.09
CA VAL A 481 -11.98 16.07 11.96
C VAL A 481 -13.04 17.19 11.96
N GLU A 482 -13.60 17.51 13.14
CA GLU A 482 -14.54 18.62 13.31
C GLU A 482 -13.89 19.96 12.94
N ASP A 483 -12.67 20.23 13.45
CA ASP A 483 -11.94 21.47 13.22
C ASP A 483 -11.62 21.65 11.73
N GLY A 484 -11.22 20.58 11.01
CA GLY A 484 -11.05 20.60 9.55
C GLY A 484 -12.35 20.88 8.80
N THR A 485 -13.49 20.41 9.31
CA THR A 485 -14.80 20.70 8.74
C THR A 485 -15.16 22.17 8.91
N ARG A 486 -14.91 22.75 10.10
CA ARG A 486 -15.15 24.17 10.37
C ARG A 486 -14.22 25.07 9.56
N TRP A 487 -12.94 24.67 9.42
CA TRP A 487 -11.98 25.35 8.56
C TRP A 487 -12.47 25.46 7.12
N LEU A 488 -13.06 24.40 6.51
CA LEU A 488 -13.64 24.47 5.17
C LEU A 488 -14.73 25.54 5.04
N VAL A 489 -15.54 25.73 6.08
CA VAL A 489 -16.62 26.74 6.10
C VAL A 489 -16.03 28.15 6.29
N GLU A 490 -15.07 28.32 7.20
CA GLU A 490 -14.42 29.60 7.50
C GLU A 490 -13.64 30.14 6.30
N GLU A 491 -12.96 29.26 5.53
CA GLU A 491 -12.29 29.61 4.28
C GLU A 491 -13.25 29.86 3.12
N GLY A 492 -14.57 29.68 3.32
CA GLY A 492 -15.58 29.88 2.26
C GLY A 492 -15.51 28.82 1.16
N ILE A 493 -14.90 27.67 1.43
CA ILE A 493 -14.79 26.54 0.48
C ILE A 493 -16.09 25.71 0.49
N ALA A 494 -16.58 25.37 1.67
CA ALA A 494 -17.77 24.55 1.84
C ALA A 494 -19.01 25.36 2.19
N ASP A 495 -20.13 25.00 1.55
CA ASP A 495 -21.46 25.47 1.95
C ASP A 495 -21.85 24.74 3.25
N PRO A 496 -22.04 25.45 4.39
CA PRO A 496 -22.33 24.83 5.68
C PRO A 496 -23.59 23.97 5.71
N ASP A 497 -24.52 24.23 4.80
CA ASP A 497 -25.76 23.45 4.69
C ASP A 497 -25.61 22.19 3.84
N ARG A 498 -24.45 21.94 3.24
CA ARG A 498 -24.22 20.84 2.26
C ARG A 498 -22.92 20.07 2.51
N ILE A 499 -22.62 19.75 3.77
CA ILE A 499 -21.44 18.97 4.15
C ILE A 499 -21.85 17.56 4.57
N CYS A 500 -21.16 16.56 4.08
CA CYS A 500 -21.26 15.16 4.52
C CYS A 500 -19.91 14.66 5.03
N VAL A 501 -19.93 13.75 6.01
CA VAL A 501 -18.75 13.02 6.45
C VAL A 501 -18.84 11.59 5.93
N VAL A 502 -17.79 11.10 5.28
CA VAL A 502 -17.75 9.79 4.63
C VAL A 502 -16.42 9.12 5.00
N GLY A 503 -16.42 7.85 5.37
CA GLY A 503 -15.19 7.15 5.66
C GLY A 503 -15.32 5.65 5.70
N ALA A 504 -14.17 4.97 5.69
CA ALA A 504 -14.10 3.52 5.73
C ALA A 504 -13.27 3.05 6.94
N SER A 505 -13.63 1.87 7.50
CA SER A 505 -12.91 1.30 8.64
C SER A 505 -12.87 2.27 9.84
N TYR A 506 -11.69 2.70 10.33
CA TYR A 506 -11.60 3.76 11.33
C TYR A 506 -12.28 5.07 10.85
N GLY A 507 -12.07 5.47 9.58
CA GLY A 507 -12.77 6.64 9.01
C GLY A 507 -14.29 6.47 9.01
N GLY A 508 -14.80 5.23 8.88
CA GLY A 508 -16.22 4.92 9.04
C GLY A 508 -16.70 5.06 10.48
N TYR A 509 -15.87 4.73 11.47
CA TYR A 509 -16.12 5.04 12.88
C TYR A 509 -16.15 6.56 13.09
N ALA A 510 -15.15 7.28 12.58
CA ALA A 510 -15.08 8.73 12.67
C ALA A 510 -16.34 9.39 12.09
N ALA A 511 -16.82 8.94 10.93
CA ALA A 511 -18.06 9.44 10.33
C ALA A 511 -19.30 9.24 11.22
N LEU A 512 -19.42 8.08 11.89
CA LEU A 512 -20.51 7.82 12.84
C LEU A 512 -20.40 8.70 14.08
N MET A 513 -19.19 8.86 14.61
CA MET A 513 -18.94 9.70 15.78
C MET A 513 -19.22 11.17 15.49
N GLU A 514 -18.80 11.69 14.33
CA GLU A 514 -19.09 13.06 13.91
C GLU A 514 -20.60 13.31 13.80
N ALA A 515 -21.34 12.39 13.21
CA ALA A 515 -22.82 12.51 13.14
C ALA A 515 -23.49 12.52 14.52
N ALA A 516 -22.92 11.79 15.49
CA ALA A 516 -23.47 11.72 16.84
C ALA A 516 -23.08 12.95 17.70
N ARG A 517 -21.84 13.44 17.59
CA ARG A 517 -21.32 14.57 18.35
C ARG A 517 -21.75 15.92 17.80
N ASN A 518 -21.82 16.04 16.47
CA ASN A 518 -22.03 17.28 15.73
C ASN A 518 -23.20 17.17 14.73
N PRO A 519 -24.44 16.82 15.17
CA PRO A 519 -25.57 16.54 14.28
C PRO A 519 -25.97 17.74 13.40
N ASP A 520 -25.65 18.96 13.83
CA ASP A 520 -25.97 20.19 13.09
C ASP A 520 -24.90 20.57 12.06
N LEU A 521 -23.71 19.96 12.14
CA LEU A 521 -22.59 20.27 11.24
C LEU A 521 -22.68 19.48 9.92
N TYR A 522 -23.26 18.31 9.96
CA TYR A 522 -23.29 17.41 8.79
C TYR A 522 -24.72 17.10 8.35
N ARG A 523 -24.95 17.18 7.05
CA ARG A 523 -26.23 16.79 6.42
C ARG A 523 -26.35 15.27 6.25
N CYS A 524 -25.24 14.57 6.13
CA CYS A 524 -25.18 13.12 6.07
C CYS A 524 -23.86 12.57 6.58
N ALA A 525 -23.90 11.33 7.04
CA ALA A 525 -22.73 10.52 7.37
C ALA A 525 -22.83 9.17 6.66
N VAL A 526 -21.72 8.72 6.08
CA VAL A 526 -21.61 7.42 5.42
C VAL A 526 -20.46 6.63 6.01
N SER A 527 -20.77 5.47 6.57
CA SER A 527 -19.81 4.55 7.15
C SER A 527 -19.70 3.29 6.30
N PHE A 528 -18.54 3.07 5.69
CA PHE A 528 -18.25 1.87 4.93
C PHE A 528 -17.40 0.92 5.77
N ALA A 529 -17.95 -0.23 6.16
CA ALA A 529 -17.29 -1.22 7.02
C ALA A 529 -16.67 -0.59 8.28
N GLY A 530 -17.32 0.45 8.84
CA GLY A 530 -16.85 1.19 10.01
C GLY A 530 -17.04 0.41 11.30
N VAL A 531 -16.25 0.76 12.31
CA VAL A 531 -16.40 0.24 13.67
C VAL A 531 -17.57 0.95 14.34
N ALA A 532 -18.66 0.21 14.62
CA ALA A 532 -19.84 0.76 15.28
C ALA A 532 -19.83 0.55 16.81
N ASP A 533 -18.96 -0.33 17.32
CA ASP A 533 -18.83 -0.67 18.74
C ASP A 533 -17.35 -0.94 19.05
N VAL A 534 -16.69 0.01 19.68
CA VAL A 534 -15.25 -0.04 20.04
C VAL A 534 -15.01 -1.11 21.11
N ALA A 535 -15.90 -1.24 22.10
CA ALA A 535 -15.78 -2.24 23.15
C ALA A 535 -15.88 -3.67 22.55
N TYR A 536 -16.79 -3.88 21.61
CA TYR A 536 -16.89 -5.14 20.89
C TYR A 536 -15.66 -5.39 20.00
N LEU A 537 -15.12 -4.39 19.33
CA LEU A 537 -13.89 -4.52 18.55
C LEU A 537 -12.76 -5.08 19.42
N VAL A 538 -12.45 -4.44 20.54
CA VAL A 538 -11.38 -4.88 21.45
C VAL A 538 -11.68 -6.26 22.04
N THR A 539 -12.89 -6.49 22.54
CA THR A 539 -13.23 -7.77 23.19
C THR A 539 -13.25 -8.93 22.20
N SER A 540 -13.66 -8.70 20.94
CA SER A 540 -13.63 -9.73 19.89
C SER A 540 -12.21 -10.15 19.51
N HIS A 541 -11.22 -9.26 19.70
CA HIS A 541 -9.80 -9.53 19.42
C HIS A 541 -9.13 -10.46 20.43
N ARG A 542 -9.74 -10.77 21.59
CA ARG A 542 -9.17 -11.69 22.60
C ARG A 542 -8.76 -13.08 22.06
N ARG A 543 -9.32 -13.49 20.94
CA ARG A 543 -8.99 -14.75 20.25
C ARG A 543 -7.86 -14.63 19.22
N TYR A 544 -7.38 -13.42 18.94
CA TYR A 544 -6.31 -13.17 17.99
C TYR A 544 -5.01 -12.88 18.70
N SER A 545 -3.90 -13.22 18.05
CA SER A 545 -2.55 -13.07 18.62
C SER A 545 -2.14 -11.61 18.84
N ASN A 546 -2.83 -10.65 18.23
CA ASN A 546 -2.56 -9.21 18.35
C ASN A 546 -3.47 -8.47 19.34
N TYR A 547 -4.17 -9.20 20.19
CA TYR A 547 -5.14 -8.61 21.13
C TYR A 547 -4.54 -7.49 21.99
N ASP A 548 -3.36 -7.74 22.58
CA ASP A 548 -2.73 -6.77 23.46
C ASP A 548 -2.23 -5.54 22.73
N VAL A 549 -1.75 -5.67 21.49
CA VAL A 549 -1.41 -4.54 20.61
C VAL A 549 -2.64 -3.69 20.30
N VAL A 550 -3.78 -4.33 19.97
CA VAL A 550 -5.04 -3.62 19.73
C VAL A 550 -5.50 -2.88 20.98
N ARG A 551 -5.35 -3.49 22.15
CA ARG A 551 -5.69 -2.87 23.43
C ARG A 551 -4.80 -1.67 23.77
N GLU A 552 -3.49 -1.76 23.49
CA GLU A 552 -2.57 -0.62 23.66
C GLU A 552 -2.94 0.55 22.72
N GLN A 553 -3.34 0.25 21.50
CA GLN A 553 -3.74 1.26 20.52
C GLN A 553 -5.06 1.95 20.87
N ILE A 554 -6.09 1.19 21.29
CA ILE A 554 -7.45 1.68 21.45
C ILE A 554 -7.76 2.07 22.90
N GLY A 555 -7.11 1.43 23.87
CA GLY A 555 -7.39 1.58 25.30
C GLY A 555 -8.41 0.58 25.82
N THR A 556 -8.82 0.78 27.08
CA THR A 556 -9.80 -0.05 27.80
C THR A 556 -10.98 0.74 28.33
N ASP A 557 -10.91 2.07 28.30
CA ASP A 557 -12.02 2.96 28.64
C ASP A 557 -12.82 3.27 27.38
N TYR A 558 -14.05 2.78 27.32
CA TYR A 558 -14.94 2.92 26.17
C TYR A 558 -16.19 3.76 26.54
N SER A 559 -16.16 4.49 27.69
CA SER A 559 -17.29 5.28 28.20
C SER A 559 -17.53 6.57 27.41
#